data_a7e868648a95d6ceb094e213d26a8e7f
#
_entry.id   a7e868648a95d6ceb094e213d26a8e7f
#
_cell.length_a   1.000
_cell.length_b   1.000
_cell.length_c   1.000
_cell.angle_alpha   90.00
_cell.angle_beta   90.00
_cell.angle_gamma   90.00
#
_symmetry.space_group_name_H-M   'P 1'
#
loop_
_entity.id
_entity.type
_entity.pdbx_description
1 polymer ?
#
loop_
_entity_poly.entity_id
_entity_poly.type
_entity_poly.pdbx_seq_one_letter_code
_entity_poly.pdbx_strand_id
1 'polypeptide(L)'
;MFCESPDTGVVIQRAGEDRRLAKAHLTVHMGGISAAVKYYADTGTPSLIIVESRDGGETLFNQLGALAEVCDAGTKVIIVGHLNDITLYREMIRQGVNEYLVAPLAPLQIVDSISRLYADPDAPPIGRSIVFTGARGGVGSSTIAHNVSWCVAEGMREDVTLIDLDLPFG
;
A
#
# COMPACT_ATOMS: atom_id res chain seq x y z
N MET A 1 10.61 0.71 -9.57
CA MET A 1 9.72 -0.37 -10.05
C MET A 1 10.22 -0.94 -11.37
N PHE A 2 10.17 -2.27 -11.54
CA PHE A 2 10.52 -2.95 -12.79
C PHE A 2 9.34 -3.79 -13.24
N CYS A 3 8.71 -3.39 -14.34
CA CYS A 3 7.52 -4.02 -14.89
C CYS A 3 7.86 -4.94 -16.07
N GLU A 4 7.07 -5.98 -16.29
CA GLU A 4 7.08 -6.76 -17.52
C GLU A 4 5.98 -6.31 -18.49
N SER A 5 4.88 -5.77 -17.95
CA SER A 5 3.76 -5.26 -18.73
C SER A 5 3.62 -3.75 -18.64
N PRO A 6 3.29 -3.06 -19.76
CA PRO A 6 2.98 -1.64 -19.73
C PRO A 6 1.77 -1.30 -18.86
N ASP A 7 0.79 -2.19 -18.81
CA ASP A 7 -0.43 -1.99 -18.02
C ASP A 7 -0.13 -1.89 -16.52
N THR A 8 0.73 -2.78 -16.00
CA THR A 8 1.19 -2.70 -14.60
C THR A 8 1.95 -1.39 -14.37
N GLY A 9 2.77 -0.96 -15.32
CA GLY A 9 3.49 0.32 -15.24
C GLY A 9 2.54 1.52 -15.08
N VAL A 10 1.46 1.57 -15.87
CA VAL A 10 0.44 2.63 -15.80
C VAL A 10 -0.27 2.62 -14.44
N VAL A 11 -0.62 1.45 -13.92
CA VAL A 11 -1.28 1.33 -12.61
C VAL A 11 -0.36 1.84 -11.49
N ILE A 12 0.93 1.52 -11.55
CA ILE A 12 1.93 1.98 -10.57
C ILE A 12 2.13 3.50 -10.66
N GLN A 13 2.19 4.07 -11.86
CA GLN A 13 2.30 5.52 -12.03
C GLN A 13 1.10 6.24 -11.40
N ARG A 14 -0.12 5.75 -11.64
CA ARG A 14 -1.34 6.27 -11.00
C ARG A 14 -1.32 6.13 -9.47
N ALA A 15 -0.79 5.02 -8.96
CA ALA A 15 -0.61 4.86 -7.51
C ALA A 15 0.36 5.90 -6.94
N GLY A 16 1.42 6.26 -7.67
CA GLY A 16 2.37 7.29 -7.29
C GLY A 16 1.78 8.71 -7.20
N GLU A 17 0.64 8.97 -7.87
CA GLU A 17 -0.08 10.26 -7.80
C GLU A 17 -0.91 10.38 -6.50
N ASP A 18 -1.08 9.30 -5.74
CA ASP A 18 -1.84 9.33 -4.48
C ASP A 18 -1.13 10.20 -3.44
N ARG A 19 -1.91 11.03 -2.74
CA ARG A 19 -1.40 11.94 -1.70
C ARG A 19 -0.56 11.24 -0.62
N ARG A 20 -0.86 9.98 -0.30
CA ARG A 20 -0.12 9.19 0.69
C ARG A 20 1.31 8.90 0.24
N LEU A 21 1.56 8.86 -1.07
CA LEU A 21 2.87 8.63 -1.68
C LEU A 21 3.54 9.93 -2.18
N ALA A 22 3.00 11.11 -1.86
CA ALA A 22 3.51 12.40 -2.35
C ALA A 22 4.99 12.70 -1.99
N LYS A 23 5.54 12.01 -0.98
CA LYS A 23 6.95 12.12 -0.58
C LYS A 23 7.83 11.02 -1.19
N ALA A 24 7.23 10.05 -1.90
CA ALA A 24 7.96 8.98 -2.54
C ALA A 24 8.43 9.41 -3.93
N HIS A 25 9.67 9.09 -4.27
CA HIS A 25 10.18 9.24 -5.63
C HIS A 25 10.00 7.91 -6.37
N LEU A 26 9.14 7.91 -7.39
CA LEU A 26 8.81 6.72 -8.17
C LEU A 26 9.50 6.76 -9.53
N THR A 27 10.26 5.72 -9.85
CA THR A 27 10.77 5.45 -11.19
C THR A 27 10.24 4.11 -11.69
N VAL A 28 9.85 4.06 -12.96
CA VAL A 28 9.33 2.85 -13.60
C VAL A 28 10.25 2.46 -14.75
N HIS A 29 10.72 1.22 -14.72
CA HIS A 29 11.55 0.59 -15.74
C HIS A 29 10.85 -0.65 -16.28
N MET A 30 11.16 -1.03 -17.50
CA MET A 30 10.69 -2.29 -18.10
C MET A 30 11.72 -3.39 -17.92
N GLY A 31 11.27 -4.66 -17.90
CA GLY A 31 12.14 -5.84 -17.94
C GLY A 31 12.14 -6.70 -16.67
N GLY A 32 11.19 -6.47 -15.76
CA GLY A 32 10.96 -7.35 -14.60
C GLY A 32 12.16 -7.51 -13.67
N ILE A 33 12.23 -8.64 -12.98
CA ILE A 33 13.28 -8.94 -11.98
C ILE A 33 14.67 -8.94 -12.62
N SER A 34 14.82 -9.51 -13.81
CA SER A 34 16.12 -9.58 -14.48
C SER A 34 16.71 -8.20 -14.80
N ALA A 35 15.88 -7.22 -15.14
CA ALA A 35 16.30 -5.85 -15.33
C ALA A 35 16.67 -5.17 -14.01
N ALA A 36 15.93 -5.46 -12.94
CA ALA A 36 16.24 -4.96 -11.60
C ALA A 36 17.61 -5.44 -11.12
N VAL A 37 17.90 -6.73 -11.25
CA VAL A 37 19.21 -7.32 -10.89
C VAL A 37 20.35 -6.61 -11.63
N LYS A 38 20.21 -6.44 -12.95
CA LYS A 38 21.24 -5.76 -13.76
C LYS A 38 21.42 -4.29 -13.36
N TYR A 39 20.34 -3.61 -13.07
CA TYR A 39 20.36 -2.20 -12.70
C TYR A 39 21.01 -1.97 -11.35
N TYR A 40 20.72 -2.83 -10.36
CA TYR A 40 21.24 -2.70 -9.01
C TYR A 40 22.58 -3.39 -8.77
N ALA A 41 23.13 -4.09 -9.77
CA ALA A 41 24.49 -4.65 -9.68
C ALA A 41 25.56 -3.56 -9.49
N ASP A 42 25.33 -2.36 -10.09
CA ASP A 42 26.27 -1.25 -10.07
C ASP A 42 25.76 -0.01 -9.32
N THR A 43 24.53 -0.06 -8.79
CA THR A 43 23.91 1.07 -8.09
C THR A 43 23.25 0.62 -6.79
N GLY A 44 23.31 1.46 -5.75
CA GLY A 44 22.63 1.18 -4.50
C GLY A 44 21.12 1.05 -4.66
N THR A 45 20.49 0.23 -3.82
CA THR A 45 19.06 -0.03 -3.87
C THR A 45 18.25 1.02 -3.09
N PRO A 46 17.04 1.37 -3.55
CA PRO A 46 16.15 2.26 -2.82
C PRO A 46 15.52 1.53 -1.61
N SER A 47 14.82 2.26 -0.77
CA SER A 47 14.12 1.69 0.38
C SER A 47 13.00 0.70 0.00
N LEU A 48 12.47 0.79 -1.24
CA LEU A 48 11.45 -0.12 -1.76
C LEU A 48 11.71 -0.45 -3.23
N ILE A 49 11.73 -1.73 -3.54
CA ILE A 49 11.73 -2.26 -4.89
C ILE A 49 10.40 -2.97 -5.14
N ILE A 50 9.74 -2.64 -6.24
CA ILE A 50 8.57 -3.38 -6.70
C ILE A 50 8.96 -4.01 -8.03
N VAL A 51 8.81 -5.31 -8.17
CA VAL A 51 9.13 -6.05 -9.40
C VAL A 51 7.92 -6.85 -9.86
N GLU A 52 7.68 -6.86 -11.15
CA GLU A 52 6.69 -7.73 -11.79
C GLU A 52 7.39 -8.97 -12.35
N SER A 53 6.77 -10.14 -12.17
CA SER A 53 7.18 -11.37 -12.82
C SER A 53 5.97 -12.20 -13.23
N ARG A 54 6.02 -12.73 -14.44
CA ARG A 54 5.08 -13.74 -14.95
C ARG A 54 5.56 -15.16 -14.70
N ASP A 55 6.82 -15.30 -14.32
CA ASP A 55 7.38 -16.59 -13.98
C ASP A 55 6.81 -17.11 -12.65
N GLY A 56 6.88 -18.43 -12.49
CA GLY A 56 6.46 -19.11 -11.27
C GLY A 56 7.48 -20.19 -10.88
N GLY A 57 7.25 -20.77 -9.70
CA GLY A 57 8.05 -21.90 -9.22
C GLY A 57 9.53 -21.58 -9.11
N GLU A 58 10.36 -22.55 -9.49
CA GLU A 58 11.82 -22.51 -9.31
C GLU A 58 12.49 -21.34 -10.05
N THR A 59 12.01 -21.00 -11.23
CA THR A 59 12.54 -19.87 -12.01
C THR A 59 12.41 -18.55 -11.27
N LEU A 60 11.24 -18.28 -10.71
CA LEU A 60 11.00 -17.08 -9.92
C LEU A 60 11.87 -17.04 -8.67
N PHE A 61 12.03 -18.16 -7.97
CA PHE A 61 12.87 -18.21 -6.77
C PHE A 61 14.36 -18.00 -7.09
N ASN A 62 14.86 -18.51 -8.20
CA ASN A 62 16.23 -18.27 -8.63
C ASN A 62 16.46 -16.78 -8.97
N GLN A 63 15.48 -16.14 -9.64
CA GLN A 63 15.55 -14.70 -9.92
C GLN A 63 15.50 -13.85 -8.64
N LEU A 64 14.71 -14.26 -7.65
CA LEU A 64 14.64 -13.58 -6.36
C LEU A 64 15.93 -13.74 -5.56
N GLY A 65 16.55 -14.91 -5.61
CA GLY A 65 17.87 -15.12 -5.03
C GLY A 65 18.90 -14.16 -5.60
N ALA A 66 18.95 -14.04 -6.93
CA ALA A 66 19.85 -13.09 -7.59
C ALA A 66 19.53 -11.61 -7.24
N LEU A 67 18.24 -11.27 -7.07
CA LEU A 67 17.85 -9.93 -6.63
C LEU A 67 18.30 -9.66 -5.19
N ALA A 68 18.15 -10.64 -4.31
CA ALA A 68 18.54 -10.52 -2.91
C ALA A 68 20.07 -10.29 -2.74
N GLU A 69 20.88 -10.87 -3.61
CA GLU A 69 22.35 -10.68 -3.60
C GLU A 69 22.78 -9.23 -3.91
N VAL A 70 21.96 -8.49 -4.67
CA VAL A 70 22.27 -7.10 -5.06
C VAL A 70 21.51 -6.07 -4.20
N CYS A 71 20.62 -6.52 -3.32
CA CYS A 71 19.86 -5.64 -2.44
C CYS A 71 20.65 -5.21 -1.21
N ASP A 72 20.60 -3.93 -0.89
CA ASP A 72 21.13 -3.40 0.37
C ASP A 72 20.28 -3.86 1.56
N ALA A 73 20.93 -3.95 2.72
CA ALA A 73 20.25 -4.32 3.96
C ALA A 73 19.13 -3.31 4.30
N GLY A 74 17.90 -3.81 4.48
CA GLY A 74 16.73 -3.00 4.78
C GLY A 74 15.88 -2.59 3.56
N THR A 75 16.32 -2.87 2.33
CA THR A 75 15.49 -2.73 1.15
C THR A 75 14.28 -3.65 1.23
N LYS A 76 13.08 -3.09 1.09
CA LYS A 76 11.84 -3.87 1.04
C LYS A 76 11.52 -4.25 -0.39
N VAL A 77 10.95 -5.45 -0.56
CA VAL A 77 10.62 -5.99 -1.88
C VAL A 77 9.14 -6.37 -1.93
N ILE A 78 8.43 -5.81 -2.91
CA ILE A 78 7.07 -6.22 -3.29
C ILE A 78 7.15 -6.91 -4.65
N ILE A 79 6.50 -8.05 -4.77
CA ILE A 79 6.38 -8.77 -6.04
C ILE A 79 4.97 -8.64 -6.58
N VAL A 80 4.88 -8.34 -7.85
CA VAL A 80 3.63 -8.40 -8.61
C VAL A 80 3.67 -9.63 -9.49
N GLY A 81 2.91 -10.65 -9.10
CA GLY A 81 2.80 -11.89 -9.86
C GLY A 81 1.46 -12.05 -10.54
N HIS A 82 1.33 -13.13 -11.30
CA HIS A 82 0.10 -13.45 -12.05
C HIS A 82 -0.55 -14.75 -11.58
N LEU A 83 0.06 -15.43 -10.60
CA LEU A 83 -0.45 -16.68 -10.03
C LEU A 83 -1.06 -16.43 -8.65
N ASN A 84 -2.34 -16.79 -8.51
CA ASN A 84 -3.02 -16.73 -7.22
C ASN A 84 -2.87 -18.10 -6.53
N ASP A 85 -1.70 -18.36 -5.95
CA ASP A 85 -1.36 -19.59 -5.24
C ASP A 85 -0.86 -19.27 -3.84
N ILE A 86 -1.55 -19.78 -2.84
CA ILE A 86 -1.22 -19.55 -1.42
C ILE A 86 0.09 -20.23 -1.02
N THR A 87 0.46 -21.31 -1.67
CA THR A 87 1.71 -22.03 -1.41
C THR A 87 2.90 -21.17 -1.87
N LEU A 88 2.77 -20.63 -3.08
CA LEU A 88 3.73 -19.68 -3.65
C LEU A 88 3.86 -18.43 -2.78
N TYR A 89 2.75 -17.85 -2.36
CA TYR A 89 2.73 -16.70 -1.47
C TYR A 89 3.53 -16.95 -0.18
N ARG A 90 3.22 -18.05 0.52
CA ARG A 90 3.90 -18.41 1.77
C ARG A 90 5.40 -18.62 1.60
N GLU A 91 5.78 -19.25 0.49
CA GLU A 91 7.19 -19.49 0.18
C GLU A 91 7.94 -18.17 -0.05
N MET A 92 7.34 -17.23 -0.80
CA MET A 92 7.93 -15.91 -1.02
C MET A 92 8.14 -15.13 0.27
N ILE A 93 7.13 -15.08 1.14
CA ILE A 93 7.25 -14.40 2.45
C ILE A 93 8.36 -15.06 3.29
N ARG A 94 8.47 -16.39 3.25
CA ARG A 94 9.54 -17.13 3.97
C ARG A 94 10.93 -16.81 3.43
N GLN A 95 11.06 -16.48 2.14
CA GLN A 95 12.30 -16.06 1.51
C GLN A 95 12.64 -14.57 1.70
N GLY A 96 11.83 -13.85 2.46
CA GLY A 96 12.10 -12.45 2.80
C GLY A 96 11.42 -11.42 1.89
N VAL A 97 10.56 -11.84 0.97
CA VAL A 97 9.69 -10.92 0.23
C VAL A 97 8.70 -10.29 1.22
N ASN A 98 8.55 -8.97 1.17
CA ASN A 98 7.70 -8.26 2.12
C ASN A 98 6.22 -8.34 1.77
N GLU A 99 5.88 -8.42 0.47
CA GLU A 99 4.49 -8.54 0.02
C GLU A 99 4.45 -9.14 -1.40
N TYR A 100 3.40 -9.91 -1.68
CA TYR A 100 3.11 -10.46 -3.00
C TYR A 100 1.70 -10.07 -3.44
N LEU A 101 1.62 -9.33 -4.53
CA LEU A 101 0.37 -8.85 -5.11
C LEU A 101 0.07 -9.61 -6.40
N VAL A 102 -1.21 -9.94 -6.61
CA VAL A 102 -1.64 -10.67 -7.81
C VAL A 102 -2.26 -9.71 -8.81
N ALA A 103 -1.71 -9.66 -10.02
CA ALA A 103 -2.29 -8.87 -11.11
C ALA A 103 -3.62 -9.49 -11.61
N PRO A 104 -4.57 -8.67 -12.10
CA PRO A 104 -4.52 -7.23 -12.30
C PRO A 104 -4.66 -6.43 -11.00
N LEU A 105 -3.91 -5.34 -10.88
CA LEU A 105 -3.87 -4.50 -9.68
C LEU A 105 -4.72 -3.23 -9.84
N ALA A 106 -5.34 -2.82 -8.74
CA ALA A 106 -5.87 -1.46 -8.62
C ALA A 106 -4.83 -0.54 -7.95
N PRO A 107 -4.75 0.77 -8.33
CA PRO A 107 -3.80 1.70 -7.72
C PRO A 107 -3.88 1.74 -6.19
N LEU A 108 -5.09 1.69 -5.63
CA LEU A 108 -5.30 1.71 -4.17
C LEU A 108 -4.73 0.48 -3.45
N GLN A 109 -4.67 -0.69 -4.08
CA GLN A 109 -4.06 -1.88 -3.49
C GLN A 109 -2.56 -1.68 -3.27
N ILE A 110 -1.89 -1.06 -4.25
CA ILE A 110 -0.46 -0.76 -4.18
C ILE A 110 -0.19 0.25 -3.07
N VAL A 111 -0.97 1.34 -3.03
CA VAL A 111 -0.85 2.37 -1.99
C VAL A 111 -1.06 1.79 -0.60
N ASP A 112 -2.06 0.92 -0.43
CA ASP A 112 -2.37 0.27 0.84
C ASP A 112 -1.24 -0.68 1.28
N SER A 113 -0.71 -1.50 0.38
CA SER A 113 0.42 -2.39 0.66
C SER A 113 1.67 -1.61 1.05
N ILE A 114 2.00 -0.54 0.32
CA ILE A 114 3.14 0.32 0.68
C ILE A 114 2.90 0.97 2.04
N SER A 115 1.70 1.50 2.29
CA SER A 115 1.37 2.14 3.56
C SER A 115 1.52 1.18 4.74
N ARG A 116 1.08 -0.07 4.61
CA ARG A 116 1.25 -1.10 5.65
C ARG A 116 2.72 -1.45 5.89
N LEU A 117 3.51 -1.55 4.83
CA LEU A 117 4.94 -1.87 4.96
C LEU A 117 5.74 -0.81 5.73
N TYR A 118 5.28 0.44 5.66
CA TYR A 118 5.93 1.57 6.34
C TYR A 118 5.12 2.09 7.53
N ALA A 119 4.04 1.42 7.91
CA ALA A 119 3.33 1.73 9.14
C ALA A 119 4.26 1.46 10.33
N ASP A 120 4.37 2.44 11.21
CA ASP A 120 5.07 2.27 12.46
C ASP A 120 4.18 1.44 13.40
N PRO A 121 4.63 0.26 13.87
CA PRO A 121 3.84 -0.56 14.79
C PRO A 121 3.57 0.15 16.13
N ASP A 122 4.44 1.08 16.51
CA ASP A 122 4.35 1.86 17.75
C ASP A 122 3.66 3.22 17.54
N ALA A 123 3.23 3.52 16.30
CA ALA A 123 2.48 4.74 16.03
C ALA A 123 1.18 4.77 16.83
N PRO A 124 0.82 5.90 17.43
CA PRO A 124 -0.45 6.03 18.11
C PRO A 124 -1.59 5.69 17.15
N PRO A 125 -2.64 5.01 17.63
CA PRO A 125 -3.73 4.57 16.77
C PRO A 125 -4.34 5.77 16.03
N ILE A 126 -4.49 5.62 14.73
CA ILE A 126 -5.23 6.60 13.92
C ILE A 126 -6.65 6.67 14.48
N GLY A 127 -7.15 7.87 14.73
CA GLY A 127 -8.48 8.08 15.29
C GLY A 127 -9.58 7.33 14.52
N ARG A 128 -10.65 6.98 15.20
CA ARG A 128 -11.82 6.32 14.59
C ARG A 128 -12.70 7.34 13.89
N SER A 129 -13.13 7.04 12.68
CA SER A 129 -14.16 7.80 11.98
C SER A 129 -15.53 7.18 12.23
N ILE A 130 -16.47 7.98 12.74
CA ILE A 130 -17.86 7.58 12.95
C ILE A 130 -18.72 8.48 12.06
N VAL A 131 -19.56 7.89 11.22
CA VAL A 131 -20.42 8.63 10.30
C VAL A 131 -21.87 8.54 10.79
N PHE A 132 -22.51 9.69 10.93
CA PHE A 132 -23.94 9.81 11.23
C PHE A 132 -24.68 10.24 9.97
N THR A 133 -25.65 9.47 9.53
CA THR A 133 -26.50 9.81 8.40
C THR A 133 -27.96 9.62 8.74
N GLY A 134 -28.80 10.57 8.35
CA GLY A 134 -30.23 10.48 8.53
C GLY A 134 -30.92 9.81 7.33
N ALA A 135 -31.91 8.98 7.58
CA ALA A 135 -32.74 8.38 6.52
C ALA A 135 -33.60 9.43 5.78
N ARG A 136 -33.80 10.59 6.37
CA ARG A 136 -34.50 11.76 5.81
C ARG A 136 -34.11 13.03 6.57
N GLY A 137 -34.38 14.18 6.01
CA GLY A 137 -34.19 15.46 6.70
C GLY A 137 -34.98 15.55 8.01
N GLY A 138 -34.40 16.23 9.01
CA GLY A 138 -35.03 16.48 10.30
C GLY A 138 -35.11 15.31 11.28
N VAL A 139 -34.45 14.17 11.00
CA VAL A 139 -34.45 13.01 11.94
C VAL A 139 -33.45 13.16 13.10
N GLY A 140 -32.71 14.26 13.16
CA GLY A 140 -31.83 14.57 14.31
C GLY A 140 -30.41 13.96 14.19
N SER A 141 -29.96 13.56 13.01
CA SER A 141 -28.61 12.99 12.81
C SER A 141 -27.50 13.93 13.32
N SER A 142 -27.58 15.23 13.01
CA SER A 142 -26.62 16.24 13.48
C SER A 142 -26.67 16.40 15.01
N THR A 143 -27.86 16.37 15.60
CA THR A 143 -28.02 16.43 17.06
C THR A 143 -27.39 15.22 17.74
N ILE A 144 -27.57 14.02 17.19
CA ILE A 144 -26.94 12.78 17.71
C ILE A 144 -25.43 12.86 17.55
N ALA A 145 -24.92 13.28 16.39
CA ALA A 145 -23.49 13.43 16.15
C ALA A 145 -22.85 14.39 17.17
N HIS A 146 -23.47 15.53 17.43
CA HIS A 146 -23.02 16.52 18.41
C HIS A 146 -23.00 15.93 19.83
N ASN A 147 -24.09 15.32 20.27
CA ASN A 147 -24.18 14.76 21.62
C ASN A 147 -23.20 13.60 21.83
N VAL A 148 -23.01 12.72 20.84
CA VAL A 148 -22.04 11.64 20.93
C VAL A 148 -20.62 12.21 20.99
N SER A 149 -20.31 13.19 20.15
CA SER A 149 -19.00 13.87 20.17
C SER A 149 -18.72 14.51 21.54
N TRP A 150 -19.71 15.17 22.12
CA TRP A 150 -19.63 15.74 23.47
C TRP A 150 -19.37 14.65 24.54
N CYS A 151 -20.14 13.56 24.51
CA CYS A 151 -19.95 12.45 25.45
C CYS A 151 -18.58 11.80 25.34
N VAL A 152 -18.01 11.68 24.13
CA VAL A 152 -16.66 11.14 23.94
C VAL A 152 -15.62 12.10 24.50
N ALA A 153 -15.73 13.40 24.19
CA ALA A 153 -14.79 14.42 24.65
C ALA A 153 -14.81 14.57 26.19
N GLU A 154 -15.98 14.72 26.78
CA GLU A 154 -16.12 14.98 28.22
C GLU A 154 -16.10 13.68 29.05
N GLY A 155 -16.79 12.64 28.58
CA GLY A 155 -16.93 11.39 29.33
C GLY A 155 -15.74 10.46 29.23
N MET A 156 -15.12 10.38 28.04
CA MET A 156 -13.96 9.52 27.78
C MET A 156 -12.64 10.30 27.79
N ARG A 157 -12.68 11.63 27.75
CA ARG A 157 -11.51 12.52 27.67
C ARG A 157 -10.64 12.26 26.45
N GLU A 158 -11.26 11.93 25.33
CA GLU A 158 -10.63 11.69 24.03
C GLU A 158 -10.74 12.94 23.15
N ASP A 159 -9.74 13.15 22.30
CA ASP A 159 -9.76 14.22 21.31
C ASP A 159 -10.80 13.90 20.22
N VAL A 160 -11.72 14.82 19.98
CA VAL A 160 -12.80 14.67 19.01
C VAL A 160 -12.79 15.81 18.00
N THR A 161 -12.88 15.46 16.72
CA THR A 161 -13.13 16.40 15.63
C THR A 161 -14.48 16.12 15.01
N LEU A 162 -15.42 17.06 15.07
CA LEU A 162 -16.70 16.98 14.39
C LEU A 162 -16.60 17.66 13.03
N ILE A 163 -16.97 16.94 11.96
CA ILE A 163 -16.92 17.44 10.58
C ILE A 163 -18.34 17.39 10.04
N ASP A 164 -18.88 18.53 9.63
CA ASP A 164 -20.13 18.62 8.88
C ASP A 164 -19.83 18.58 7.38
N LEU A 165 -20.41 17.59 6.69
CA LEU A 165 -20.27 17.40 5.25
C LEU A 165 -21.52 17.85 4.48
N ASP A 166 -22.56 18.33 5.18
CA ASP A 166 -23.78 18.88 4.57
C ASP A 166 -23.63 20.41 4.37
N LEU A 167 -22.70 20.79 3.51
CA LEU A 167 -22.34 22.19 3.26
C LEU A 167 -23.51 23.11 2.89
N PRO A 168 -24.60 22.65 2.19
CA PRO A 168 -25.74 23.50 1.89
C PRO A 168 -26.70 23.76 3.05
N PHE A 169 -26.77 22.87 4.05
CA PHE A 169 -27.80 22.87 5.09
C PHE A 169 -27.25 22.59 6.50
N GLY A 170 -25.95 22.43 6.64
CA GLY A 170 -25.27 22.21 7.92
C GLY A 170 -25.03 23.46 8.74
#